data_2aea0c5a57e8eb3ccbfb72acb881b9e9
#
_entry.id   2aea0c5a57e8eb3ccbfb72acb881b9e9
#
_cell.length_a   1.000
_cell.length_b   1.000
_cell.length_c   1.000
_cell.angle_alpha   90.00
_cell.angle_beta   90.00
_cell.angle_gamma   90.00
#
_symmetry.space_group_name_H-M   'P 1'
#
loop_
_entity.id
_entity.type
_entity.pdbx_description
1 polymer ?
#
loop_
_entity_poly.entity_id
_entity_poly.type
_entity_poly.pdbx_seq_one_letter_code
_entity_poly.pdbx_strand_id
1 'polypeptide(L)'
;MKRNVYLKSTDLKDISPILDLITRNHTIESESISVIDSLNRISFKAVYANVSSPFYSASAMDGIALKASLTYSASETTPVILNKYDFVYINTGNEIPDEFDAVVMIEDVYDNNDGTITLIKSVKPYQDIRPIGEDIVEGDMVIPKNHLIRPVDISALLSAGIGEIKVIKKPKVAIIPTGDEIIRDLKDLKKGKIIDSNSFFMKNELTLLNVDSTIFNVVVDEFELLENVIMEAVKNYDLLLIGAGSSAGTKDYVKNIIEKNGIVHVHGISIKPGKPTIIGEINNIPIIGIPGYPVSTFIAFDLVVKPIIKKFFNIAEVPKKVIKAKLTKKVYSSLKNEEFIRVKMGIIDKEYIATPLDRGAGVTMSLVKADGIMIVPKNSEGYLANTLVDIYLLKDINEIQKSLISIGSHDILLDKVDDLMSNNNYHLSSSHIGSFGGIMAIKSKGCHIAPVHVLDDDGSYNVNILDKYLNETYCLVRGVSRLQGLMVKQGNPKKIKSLKDLLRDDITFVNR
;
A
#
# COMPACT_ATOMS: atom_id res chain seq x y z
N MET A 1 -33.24 18.64 22.14
CA MET A 1 -32.17 19.11 21.21
C MET A 1 -32.66 18.98 19.77
N LYS A 2 -32.60 20.06 18.98
CA LYS A 2 -32.96 20.00 17.55
C LYS A 2 -31.90 19.20 16.80
N ARG A 3 -32.27 18.13 16.07
CA ARG A 3 -31.38 17.43 15.15
C ARG A 3 -30.97 18.37 14.02
N ASN A 4 -29.66 18.63 13.89
CA ASN A 4 -29.15 19.38 12.74
C ASN A 4 -29.06 18.37 11.54
N VAL A 5 -30.14 18.32 10.76
CA VAL A 5 -30.33 17.32 9.69
C VAL A 5 -29.50 17.63 8.44
N TYR A 6 -28.91 18.81 8.33
CA TYR A 6 -28.18 19.27 7.15
C TYR A 6 -26.75 19.67 7.48
N LEU A 7 -25.79 18.79 7.19
CA LEU A 7 -24.38 19.16 7.12
C LEU A 7 -24.14 20.02 5.88
N LYS A 8 -23.60 21.23 6.09
CA LYS A 8 -23.02 22.01 5.00
C LYS A 8 -21.65 21.39 4.67
N SER A 9 -21.63 20.38 3.80
CA SER A 9 -20.39 19.70 3.44
C SER A 9 -19.54 20.54 2.49
N THR A 10 -18.21 20.50 2.70
CA THR A 10 -17.19 21.14 1.86
C THR A 10 -16.90 20.27 0.65
N ASP A 11 -16.72 20.86 -0.51
CA ASP A 11 -16.36 20.11 -1.72
C ASP A 11 -14.91 19.60 -1.64
N LEU A 12 -14.64 18.42 -2.23
CA LEU A 12 -13.31 17.80 -2.16
C LEU A 12 -12.20 18.71 -2.71
N LYS A 13 -12.46 19.45 -3.78
CA LYS A 13 -11.51 20.40 -4.38
C LYS A 13 -11.07 21.52 -3.42
N ASP A 14 -11.90 21.85 -2.41
CA ASP A 14 -11.64 22.91 -1.45
C ASP A 14 -10.88 22.40 -0.20
N ILE A 15 -10.59 21.10 -0.12
CA ILE A 15 -9.89 20.49 1.02
C ILE A 15 -8.41 20.82 1.01
N SER A 16 -7.73 20.78 -0.14
CA SER A 16 -6.28 21.00 -0.21
C SER A 16 -5.84 22.35 0.37
N PRO A 17 -6.49 23.49 0.06
CA PRO A 17 -6.15 24.78 0.70
C PRO A 17 -6.34 24.77 2.22
N ILE A 18 -7.33 24.02 2.72
CA ILE A 18 -7.56 23.88 4.16
C ILE A 18 -6.44 23.07 4.82
N LEU A 19 -5.97 22.00 4.15
CA LEU A 19 -4.82 21.23 4.65
C LEU A 19 -3.53 22.07 4.67
N ASP A 20 -3.32 22.94 3.68
CA ASP A 20 -2.22 23.91 3.69
C ASP A 20 -2.33 24.87 4.88
N LEU A 21 -3.54 25.35 5.15
CA LEU A 21 -3.80 26.26 6.25
C LEU A 21 -3.50 25.63 7.62
N ILE A 22 -3.98 24.43 7.91
CA ILE A 22 -3.82 23.78 9.22
C ILE A 22 -2.41 23.21 9.44
N THR A 23 -1.62 23.04 8.38
CA THR A 23 -0.23 22.56 8.48
C THR A 23 0.82 23.67 8.40
N ARG A 24 0.41 24.92 8.19
CA ARG A 24 1.31 26.07 7.99
C ARG A 24 2.27 26.33 9.14
N ASN A 25 1.85 26.01 10.37
CA ASN A 25 2.62 26.25 11.59
C ASN A 25 3.48 25.03 12.01
N HIS A 26 3.40 23.92 11.27
CA HIS A 26 4.23 22.75 11.56
C HIS A 26 5.69 23.07 11.25
N THR A 27 6.54 22.93 12.27
CA THR A 27 7.98 23.13 12.14
C THR A 27 8.67 21.81 11.88
N ILE A 28 9.37 21.72 10.76
CA ILE A 28 10.15 20.52 10.44
C ILE A 28 11.42 20.51 11.31
N GLU A 29 11.41 19.64 12.31
CA GLU A 29 12.57 19.41 13.18
C GLU A 29 13.50 18.33 12.62
N SER A 30 14.76 18.33 13.08
CA SER A 30 15.72 17.27 12.74
C SER A 30 16.18 16.52 13.98
N GLU A 31 16.56 15.27 13.77
CA GLU A 31 17.27 14.45 14.75
C GLU A 31 18.50 13.81 14.12
N SER A 32 19.53 13.52 14.94
CA SER A 32 20.72 12.79 14.51
C SER A 32 20.53 11.31 14.82
N ILE A 33 20.76 10.47 13.84
CA ILE A 33 20.65 9.02 13.99
C ILE A 33 21.83 8.33 13.34
N SER A 34 22.11 7.09 13.74
CA SER A 34 23.08 6.25 13.05
C SER A 34 22.64 6.00 11.60
N VAL A 35 23.62 6.01 10.67
CA VAL A 35 23.35 5.74 9.24
C VAL A 35 22.71 4.36 9.04
N ILE A 36 23.10 3.35 9.82
CA ILE A 36 22.53 1.99 9.71
C ILE A 36 21.04 1.93 10.08
N ASP A 37 20.55 2.87 10.89
CA ASP A 37 19.14 2.97 11.31
C ASP A 37 18.34 3.96 10.44
N SER A 38 18.95 4.48 9.36
CA SER A 38 18.36 5.57 8.57
C SER A 38 17.44 5.11 7.43
N LEU A 39 17.22 3.81 7.26
CA LEU A 39 16.34 3.28 6.20
C LEU A 39 14.96 3.92 6.24
N ASN A 40 14.47 4.36 5.07
CA ASN A 40 13.19 5.05 4.90
C ASN A 40 13.06 6.38 5.66
N ARG A 41 14.15 6.91 6.25
CA ARG A 41 14.16 8.26 6.80
C ARG A 41 14.40 9.26 5.67
N ILE A 42 14.15 10.53 5.95
CA ILE A 42 14.33 11.62 4.98
C ILE A 42 15.47 12.51 5.46
N SER A 43 16.46 12.74 4.60
CA SER A 43 17.61 13.61 4.92
C SER A 43 17.13 15.04 5.19
N PHE A 44 17.54 15.61 6.33
CA PHE A 44 17.22 16.99 6.69
C PHE A 44 18.07 18.02 5.92
N LYS A 45 19.28 17.65 5.55
CA LYS A 45 20.21 18.44 4.77
C LYS A 45 20.99 17.57 3.79
N ALA A 46 21.64 18.18 2.81
CA ALA A 46 22.59 17.47 1.96
C ALA A 46 23.74 16.89 2.79
N VAL A 47 24.22 15.73 2.40
CA VAL A 47 25.29 15.00 3.08
C VAL A 47 26.46 14.85 2.11
N TYR A 48 27.65 15.21 2.58
CA TYR A 48 28.87 15.20 1.79
C TYR A 48 29.86 14.18 2.35
N ALA A 49 30.65 13.58 1.48
CA ALA A 49 31.62 12.56 1.82
C ALA A 49 32.70 13.12 2.75
N ASN A 50 33.01 12.40 3.83
CA ASN A 50 34.08 12.71 4.75
C ASN A 50 35.43 12.13 4.30
N VAL A 51 35.40 11.08 3.48
CA VAL A 51 36.58 10.40 2.92
C VAL A 51 36.25 9.92 1.50
N SER A 52 37.30 9.77 0.70
CA SER A 52 37.19 9.18 -0.62
C SER A 52 37.00 7.67 -0.55
N SER A 53 36.36 7.10 -1.55
CA SER A 53 36.18 5.63 -1.70
C SER A 53 36.61 5.19 -3.12
N PRO A 54 37.60 4.31 -3.29
CA PRO A 54 38.48 3.78 -2.25
C PRO A 54 39.26 4.86 -1.52
N PHE A 55 39.66 4.61 -0.28
CA PHE A 55 40.43 5.55 0.56
C PHE A 55 41.94 5.51 0.25
N TYR A 56 42.40 4.47 -0.44
CA TYR A 56 43.76 4.24 -0.91
C TYR A 56 43.72 3.66 -2.32
N SER A 57 44.86 3.76 -3.05
CA SER A 57 45.01 3.07 -4.33
C SER A 57 45.04 1.58 -4.11
N ALA A 58 44.07 0.85 -4.69
CA ALA A 58 43.89 -0.57 -4.46
C ALA A 58 44.12 -1.40 -5.73
N SER A 59 44.57 -2.63 -5.56
CA SER A 59 44.63 -3.59 -6.68
C SER A 59 43.20 -3.94 -7.17
N ALA A 60 43.01 -3.86 -8.48
CA ALA A 60 41.77 -4.30 -9.12
C ALA A 60 41.74 -5.82 -9.35
N MET A 61 42.88 -6.49 -9.33
CA MET A 61 43.05 -7.91 -9.64
C MET A 61 44.01 -8.61 -8.65
N ASP A 62 43.91 -9.91 -8.55
CA ASP A 62 44.92 -10.72 -7.89
C ASP A 62 46.15 -10.82 -8.81
N GLY A 63 47.34 -10.61 -8.27
CA GLY A 63 48.55 -10.60 -9.09
C GLY A 63 49.80 -10.08 -8.37
N ILE A 64 50.57 -9.25 -9.04
CA ILE A 64 51.74 -8.60 -8.51
C ILE A 64 51.70 -7.10 -8.76
N ALA A 65 52.03 -6.31 -7.75
CA ALA A 65 52.27 -4.87 -7.91
C ALA A 65 53.77 -4.65 -8.25
N LEU A 66 54.03 -3.75 -9.20
CA LEU A 66 55.37 -3.44 -9.70
C LEU A 66 55.44 -2.02 -10.32
N LYS A 67 56.63 -1.59 -10.72
CA LYS A 67 56.79 -0.38 -11.57
C LYS A 67 56.57 -0.76 -13.03
N ALA A 68 55.60 -0.14 -13.68
CA ALA A 68 55.28 -0.37 -15.09
C ALA A 68 56.52 -0.27 -16.01
N SER A 69 57.41 0.67 -15.69
CA SER A 69 58.65 0.89 -16.46
C SER A 69 59.53 -0.33 -16.57
N LEU A 70 59.49 -1.27 -15.61
CA LEU A 70 60.25 -2.50 -15.64
C LEU A 70 59.73 -3.49 -16.70
N THR A 71 58.53 -3.32 -17.20
CA THR A 71 57.87 -4.21 -18.15
C THR A 71 57.88 -3.75 -19.60
N TYR A 72 58.34 -2.51 -19.89
CA TYR A 72 58.16 -1.92 -21.24
C TYR A 72 58.79 -2.67 -22.39
N SER A 73 59.84 -3.45 -22.13
CA SER A 73 60.46 -4.33 -23.13
C SER A 73 59.82 -5.74 -23.20
N ALA A 74 58.89 -6.06 -22.30
CA ALA A 74 58.34 -7.40 -22.22
C ALA A 74 57.47 -7.73 -23.42
N SER A 75 57.79 -8.85 -24.07
CA SER A 75 57.01 -9.49 -25.14
C SER A 75 57.26 -11.00 -25.14
N GLU A 76 56.50 -11.75 -25.90
CA GLU A 76 56.74 -13.20 -26.05
C GLU A 76 58.13 -13.52 -26.57
N THR A 77 58.68 -12.65 -27.41
CA THR A 77 60.03 -12.84 -27.99
C THR A 77 61.15 -12.24 -27.15
N THR A 78 60.83 -11.32 -26.23
CA THR A 78 61.75 -10.63 -25.30
C THR A 78 61.15 -10.63 -23.89
N PRO A 79 61.09 -11.79 -23.22
CA PRO A 79 60.60 -11.85 -21.85
C PRO A 79 61.44 -11.02 -20.89
N VAL A 80 60.83 -10.42 -19.89
CA VAL A 80 61.51 -9.72 -18.80
C VAL A 80 61.48 -10.58 -17.55
N ILE A 81 62.67 -10.72 -16.91
CA ILE A 81 62.82 -11.41 -15.64
C ILE A 81 62.95 -10.37 -14.53
N LEU A 82 62.09 -10.48 -13.52
CA LEU A 82 62.07 -9.58 -12.34
C LEU A 82 62.54 -10.36 -11.11
N ASN A 83 63.30 -9.67 -10.26
CA ASN A 83 63.79 -10.22 -9.00
C ASN A 83 62.77 -9.97 -7.88
N LYS A 84 62.89 -10.69 -6.79
CA LYS A 84 61.98 -10.60 -5.62
C LYS A 84 61.83 -9.23 -5.00
N TYR A 85 62.65 -8.24 -5.33
CA TYR A 85 62.54 -6.84 -4.83
C TYR A 85 61.88 -5.92 -5.84
N ASP A 86 61.60 -6.39 -7.07
CA ASP A 86 61.00 -5.59 -8.13
C ASP A 86 59.47 -5.65 -8.13
N PHE A 87 58.88 -6.54 -7.32
CA PHE A 87 57.44 -6.74 -7.22
C PHE A 87 56.98 -7.24 -5.85
N VAL A 88 55.72 -7.14 -5.54
CA VAL A 88 55.06 -7.79 -4.41
C VAL A 88 53.78 -8.52 -4.88
N TYR A 89 53.51 -9.70 -4.34
CA TYR A 89 52.23 -10.33 -4.52
C TYR A 89 51.11 -9.55 -3.82
N ILE A 90 50.03 -9.37 -4.52
CA ILE A 90 48.91 -8.54 -4.04
C ILE A 90 47.57 -9.21 -4.42
N ASN A 91 46.59 -9.10 -3.54
CA ASN A 91 45.24 -9.56 -3.82
C ASN A 91 44.31 -8.36 -4.14
N THR A 92 43.24 -8.64 -4.85
CA THR A 92 42.20 -7.67 -5.17
C THR A 92 41.77 -6.91 -3.90
N GLY A 93 41.74 -5.58 -3.97
CA GLY A 93 41.35 -4.70 -2.88
C GLY A 93 42.47 -4.34 -1.90
N ASN A 94 43.64 -4.98 -1.97
CA ASN A 94 44.80 -4.59 -1.13
C ASN A 94 45.38 -3.26 -1.60
N GLU A 95 45.96 -2.52 -0.64
CA GLU A 95 46.70 -1.28 -0.89
C GLU A 95 47.90 -1.53 -1.79
N ILE A 96 48.10 -0.68 -2.79
CA ILE A 96 49.27 -0.67 -3.64
C ILE A 96 50.38 0.13 -2.88
N PRO A 97 51.56 -0.49 -2.62
CA PRO A 97 52.70 0.25 -2.04
C PRO A 97 53.08 1.43 -2.90
N ASP A 98 53.50 2.56 -2.27
CA ASP A 98 53.77 3.84 -2.93
C ASP A 98 54.86 3.76 -4.01
N GLU A 99 55.77 2.78 -3.91
CA GLU A 99 56.83 2.56 -4.89
C GLU A 99 56.37 1.93 -6.19
N PHE A 100 55.13 1.38 -6.26
CA PHE A 100 54.58 0.68 -7.43
C PHE A 100 53.44 1.46 -8.08
N ASP A 101 53.35 1.33 -9.39
CA ASP A 101 52.40 2.10 -10.19
C ASP A 101 51.58 1.26 -11.18
N ALA A 102 51.69 -0.09 -11.13
CA ALA A 102 50.89 -0.98 -11.94
C ALA A 102 50.71 -2.34 -11.26
N VAL A 103 49.66 -3.07 -11.69
CA VAL A 103 49.40 -4.47 -11.31
C VAL A 103 49.40 -5.32 -12.57
N VAL A 104 50.05 -6.49 -12.49
CA VAL A 104 49.99 -7.56 -13.49
C VAL A 104 49.13 -8.67 -12.88
N MET A 105 48.12 -9.13 -13.63
CA MET A 105 47.28 -10.24 -13.20
C MET A 105 48.09 -11.51 -13.00
N ILE A 106 47.71 -12.32 -12.02
CA ILE A 106 48.45 -13.54 -11.66
C ILE A 106 48.54 -14.50 -12.82
N GLU A 107 47.58 -14.55 -13.74
CA GLU A 107 47.55 -15.38 -14.94
C GLU A 107 48.64 -15.01 -15.96
N ASP A 108 49.14 -13.77 -15.90
CA ASP A 108 50.22 -13.27 -16.79
C ASP A 108 51.60 -13.34 -16.11
N VAL A 109 51.73 -13.95 -14.92
CA VAL A 109 52.96 -14.08 -14.15
C VAL A 109 53.46 -15.53 -14.20
N TYR A 110 54.69 -15.72 -14.67
CA TYR A 110 55.37 -17.03 -14.69
C TYR A 110 56.40 -17.09 -13.56
N ASP A 111 56.15 -17.89 -12.54
CA ASP A 111 57.07 -18.13 -11.44
C ASP A 111 58.18 -19.08 -11.86
N ASN A 112 59.45 -18.67 -11.71
CA ASN A 112 60.61 -19.48 -12.07
C ASN A 112 61.07 -20.42 -10.95
N ASN A 113 60.39 -20.41 -9.78
CA ASN A 113 60.69 -21.22 -8.59
C ASN A 113 62.09 -20.96 -7.97
N ASP A 114 62.76 -19.87 -8.33
CA ASP A 114 64.04 -19.44 -7.81
C ASP A 114 63.98 -18.06 -7.12
N GLY A 115 62.73 -17.55 -6.93
CA GLY A 115 62.46 -16.24 -6.38
C GLY A 115 62.40 -15.10 -7.41
N THR A 116 62.53 -15.47 -8.70
CA THR A 116 62.28 -14.58 -9.84
C THR A 116 61.00 -14.91 -10.55
N ILE A 117 60.47 -13.98 -11.29
CA ILE A 117 59.30 -14.19 -12.17
C ILE A 117 59.61 -13.75 -13.59
N THR A 118 58.91 -14.31 -14.54
CA THR A 118 59.00 -13.94 -15.96
C THR A 118 57.68 -13.32 -16.43
N LEU A 119 57.79 -12.17 -17.11
CA LEU A 119 56.65 -11.48 -17.75
C LEU A 119 56.88 -11.42 -19.27
N ILE A 120 55.83 -11.67 -20.03
CA ILE A 120 55.82 -11.68 -21.51
C ILE A 120 54.94 -10.52 -22.06
N LYS A 121 54.35 -9.73 -21.20
CA LYS A 121 53.51 -8.56 -21.57
C LYS A 121 53.96 -7.32 -20.80
N SER A 122 54.00 -6.19 -21.48
CA SER A 122 54.13 -4.88 -20.83
C SER A 122 52.82 -4.38 -20.27
N VAL A 123 52.88 -3.66 -19.16
CA VAL A 123 51.77 -2.96 -18.54
C VAL A 123 51.97 -1.46 -18.58
N LYS A 124 50.87 -0.71 -18.56
CA LYS A 124 50.89 0.75 -18.50
C LYS A 124 50.85 1.22 -17.03
N PRO A 125 51.41 2.42 -16.75
CA PRO A 125 51.15 3.02 -15.45
C PRO A 125 49.67 3.10 -15.11
N TYR A 126 49.35 2.80 -13.87
CA TYR A 126 47.99 2.71 -13.30
C TYR A 126 47.11 1.57 -13.89
N GLN A 127 47.73 0.65 -14.66
CA GLN A 127 46.96 -0.50 -15.12
C GLN A 127 46.56 -1.40 -13.95
N ASP A 128 45.30 -1.84 -13.95
CA ASP A 128 44.66 -2.71 -12.93
C ASP A 128 44.81 -2.16 -11.48
N ILE A 129 44.92 -0.84 -11.35
CA ILE A 129 44.85 -0.10 -10.08
C ILE A 129 43.54 0.66 -10.03
N ARG A 130 42.83 0.52 -8.93
CA ARG A 130 41.68 1.36 -8.58
C ARG A 130 42.21 2.61 -7.85
N PRO A 131 42.13 3.79 -8.44
CA PRO A 131 42.64 4.99 -7.82
C PRO A 131 41.80 5.43 -6.61
N ILE A 132 42.41 6.20 -5.72
CA ILE A 132 41.68 6.89 -4.64
C ILE A 132 40.52 7.68 -5.24
N GLY A 133 39.31 7.55 -4.66
CA GLY A 133 38.16 8.31 -5.08
C GLY A 133 37.54 7.89 -6.42
N GLU A 134 37.84 6.66 -6.91
CA GLU A 134 37.24 6.15 -8.14
C GLU A 134 35.70 6.19 -8.12
N ASP A 135 35.11 5.98 -6.96
CA ASP A 135 33.65 5.96 -6.76
C ASP A 135 33.15 7.25 -6.10
N ILE A 136 33.77 7.64 -4.99
CA ILE A 136 33.39 8.83 -4.21
C ILE A 136 34.64 9.62 -3.90
N VAL A 137 34.63 10.93 -4.15
CA VAL A 137 35.72 11.85 -3.73
C VAL A 137 35.30 12.58 -2.45
N GLU A 138 36.24 12.78 -1.52
CA GLU A 138 36.01 13.56 -0.32
C GLU A 138 35.44 14.95 -0.68
N GLY A 139 34.34 15.33 -0.01
CA GLY A 139 33.58 16.56 -0.31
C GLY A 139 32.49 16.41 -1.37
N ASP A 140 32.39 15.28 -2.08
CA ASP A 140 31.28 15.03 -2.99
C ASP A 140 29.96 14.91 -2.24
N MET A 141 28.87 15.38 -2.85
CA MET A 141 27.53 15.21 -2.30
C MET A 141 27.06 13.78 -2.51
N VAL A 142 26.91 13.01 -1.41
CA VAL A 142 26.43 11.63 -1.42
C VAL A 142 24.92 11.57 -1.60
N ILE A 143 24.17 12.34 -0.80
CA ILE A 143 22.72 12.47 -0.93
C ILE A 143 22.27 13.92 -0.76
N PRO A 144 21.24 14.39 -1.49
CA PRO A 144 20.71 15.74 -1.32
C PRO A 144 19.80 15.86 -0.08
N LYS A 145 19.37 17.08 0.22
CA LYS A 145 18.30 17.37 1.18
C LYS A 145 16.97 16.78 0.69
N ASN A 146 16.07 16.41 1.61
CA ASN A 146 14.74 15.82 1.36
C ASN A 146 14.80 14.51 0.57
N HIS A 147 15.89 13.77 0.66
CA HIS A 147 16.06 12.48 0.02
C HIS A 147 15.54 11.35 0.93
N LEU A 148 14.67 10.48 0.39
CA LEU A 148 14.24 9.25 1.07
C LEU A 148 15.38 8.24 1.01
N ILE A 149 15.94 7.88 2.17
CA ILE A 149 17.13 7.03 2.28
C ILE A 149 16.75 5.57 1.97
N ARG A 150 17.42 5.02 0.96
CA ARG A 150 17.28 3.65 0.47
C ARG A 150 18.43 2.77 0.98
N PRO A 151 18.36 1.44 0.86
CA PRO A 151 19.47 0.57 1.25
C PRO A 151 20.81 0.90 0.58
N VAL A 152 20.79 1.25 -0.72
CA VAL A 152 22.00 1.64 -1.46
C VAL A 152 22.59 2.95 -0.96
N ASP A 153 21.76 3.88 -0.51
CA ASP A 153 22.24 5.17 0.04
C ASP A 153 22.97 4.95 1.38
N ILE A 154 22.51 4.01 2.21
CA ILE A 154 23.21 3.60 3.45
C ILE A 154 24.61 3.07 3.11
N SER A 155 24.74 2.22 2.10
CA SER A 155 26.03 1.70 1.65
C SER A 155 26.97 2.83 1.21
N ALA A 156 26.47 3.73 0.37
CA ALA A 156 27.25 4.89 -0.10
C ALA A 156 27.69 5.82 1.03
N LEU A 157 26.78 6.11 1.98
CA LEU A 157 27.07 6.93 3.17
C LEU A 157 28.19 6.32 4.03
N LEU A 158 28.12 5.01 4.27
CA LEU A 158 29.15 4.30 5.04
C LEU A 158 30.50 4.29 4.30
N SER A 159 30.51 4.05 2.98
CA SER A 159 31.71 4.11 2.13
C SER A 159 32.34 5.52 2.09
N ALA A 160 31.49 6.55 2.22
CA ALA A 160 31.91 7.94 2.30
C ALA A 160 32.37 8.37 3.72
N GLY A 161 32.50 7.43 4.67
CA GLY A 161 32.96 7.69 6.04
C GLY A 161 31.94 8.37 6.94
N ILE A 162 30.64 8.20 6.69
CA ILE A 162 29.56 8.83 7.44
C ILE A 162 28.92 7.80 8.37
N GLY A 163 29.06 8.00 9.68
CA GLY A 163 28.46 7.14 10.72
C GLY A 163 27.11 7.63 11.23
N GLU A 164 26.88 8.95 11.20
CA GLU A 164 25.65 9.59 11.68
C GLU A 164 25.10 10.56 10.63
N ILE A 165 23.77 10.69 10.59
CA ILE A 165 23.08 11.56 9.64
C ILE A 165 21.95 12.35 10.33
N LYS A 166 21.76 13.60 9.92
CA LYS A 166 20.59 14.39 10.30
C LYS A 166 19.42 14.07 9.37
N VAL A 167 18.35 13.59 9.95
CA VAL A 167 17.08 13.25 9.26
C VAL A 167 15.96 14.12 9.79
N ILE A 168 14.88 14.23 9.02
CA ILE A 168 13.64 14.82 9.50
C ILE A 168 13.10 13.95 10.64
N LYS A 169 12.81 14.58 11.78
CA LYS A 169 12.22 13.93 12.95
C LYS A 169 10.83 13.40 12.59
N LYS A 170 10.50 12.21 13.07
CA LYS A 170 9.19 11.61 12.82
C LYS A 170 8.09 12.43 13.49
N PRO A 171 7.03 12.81 12.78
CA PRO A 171 5.86 13.40 13.43
C PRO A 171 5.23 12.41 14.40
N LYS A 172 4.67 12.93 15.49
CA LYS A 172 3.94 12.14 16.49
C LYS A 172 2.44 12.28 16.26
N VAL A 173 1.76 11.16 16.07
CA VAL A 173 0.31 11.15 15.82
C VAL A 173 -0.42 10.41 16.94
N ALA A 174 -1.40 11.07 17.55
CA ALA A 174 -2.32 10.45 18.49
C ALA A 174 -3.52 9.85 17.76
N ILE A 175 -3.87 8.61 18.05
CA ILE A 175 -5.08 7.94 17.58
C ILE A 175 -5.97 7.74 18.80
N ILE A 176 -7.12 8.42 18.86
CA ILE A 176 -8.05 8.44 20.01
C ILE A 176 -9.35 7.77 19.57
N PRO A 177 -9.54 6.47 19.82
CA PRO A 177 -10.80 5.79 19.54
C PRO A 177 -11.85 6.21 20.54
N THR A 178 -13.07 6.46 20.04
CA THR A 178 -14.24 6.80 20.86
C THR A 178 -15.42 5.90 20.56
N GLY A 179 -16.26 5.66 21.55
CA GLY A 179 -17.50 4.88 21.40
C GLY A 179 -17.68 3.85 22.51
N ASP A 180 -18.85 3.85 23.11
CA ASP A 180 -19.21 2.89 24.18
C ASP A 180 -19.23 1.45 23.66
N GLU A 181 -19.43 1.24 22.36
CA GLU A 181 -19.47 -0.06 21.71
C GLU A 181 -18.08 -0.65 21.44
N ILE A 182 -17.02 0.18 21.45
CA ILE A 182 -15.68 -0.22 21.01
C ILE A 182 -14.94 -0.98 22.11
N ILE A 183 -14.34 -2.12 21.74
CA ILE A 183 -13.49 -2.94 22.61
C ILE A 183 -12.19 -3.33 21.90
N ARG A 184 -11.17 -3.72 22.66
CA ARG A 184 -9.87 -4.15 22.12
C ARG A 184 -9.58 -5.64 22.30
N ASP A 185 -10.05 -6.23 23.40
CA ASP A 185 -9.82 -7.65 23.64
C ASP A 185 -10.95 -8.47 22.98
N LEU A 186 -10.57 -9.47 22.18
CA LEU A 186 -11.52 -10.43 21.59
C LEU A 186 -12.31 -11.20 22.64
N LYS A 187 -11.78 -11.34 23.87
CA LYS A 187 -12.48 -11.98 24.99
C LYS A 187 -13.71 -11.22 25.45
N ASP A 188 -13.73 -9.89 25.20
CA ASP A 188 -14.84 -9.02 25.54
C ASP A 188 -15.92 -8.94 24.46
N LEU A 189 -15.74 -9.70 23.36
CA LEU A 189 -16.66 -9.68 22.23
C LEU A 189 -18.01 -10.29 22.62
N LYS A 190 -19.04 -9.45 22.62
CA LYS A 190 -20.43 -9.80 22.89
C LYS A 190 -21.38 -8.96 22.07
N LYS A 191 -22.65 -9.33 22.06
CA LYS A 191 -23.69 -8.55 21.35
C LYS A 191 -23.65 -7.08 21.75
N GLY A 192 -23.57 -6.17 20.77
CA GLY A 192 -23.48 -4.73 20.96
C GLY A 192 -22.05 -4.20 21.15
N LYS A 193 -21.02 -5.04 21.08
CA LYS A 193 -19.61 -4.62 21.09
C LYS A 193 -18.92 -4.91 19.76
N ILE A 194 -17.96 -4.05 19.40
CA ILE A 194 -17.22 -4.07 18.12
C ILE A 194 -15.75 -3.95 18.43
N ILE A 195 -14.93 -4.77 17.80
CA ILE A 195 -13.46 -4.67 17.90
C ILE A 195 -12.94 -3.41 17.21
N ASP A 196 -12.05 -2.69 17.89
CA ASP A 196 -11.33 -1.52 17.35
C ASP A 196 -10.38 -1.93 16.22
N SER A 197 -10.90 -2.06 15.02
CA SER A 197 -10.09 -2.34 13.83
C SER A 197 -9.55 -1.07 13.17
N ASN A 198 -10.26 0.05 13.29
CA ASN A 198 -9.91 1.30 12.62
C ASN A 198 -8.61 1.92 13.17
N SER A 199 -8.43 1.91 14.49
CA SER A 199 -7.20 2.44 15.09
C SER A 199 -5.97 1.65 14.65
N PHE A 200 -6.08 0.32 14.55
CA PHE A 200 -4.99 -0.52 14.05
C PHE A 200 -4.73 -0.33 12.56
N PHE A 201 -5.77 -0.14 11.75
CA PHE A 201 -5.61 0.25 10.36
C PHE A 201 -4.82 1.56 10.23
N MET A 202 -5.24 2.62 10.94
CA MET A 202 -4.57 3.93 10.91
C MET A 202 -3.12 3.84 11.42
N LYS A 203 -2.88 3.12 12.52
CA LYS A 203 -1.53 2.91 13.04
C LYS A 203 -0.61 2.25 12.01
N ASN A 204 -1.08 1.19 11.35
CA ASN A 204 -0.27 0.47 10.36
C ASN A 204 0.00 1.33 9.12
N GLU A 205 -0.98 2.10 8.63
CA GLU A 205 -0.76 3.07 7.54
C GLU A 205 0.25 4.15 7.93
N LEU A 206 0.19 4.67 9.17
CA LEU A 206 1.17 5.64 9.69
C LEU A 206 2.57 5.01 9.81
N THR A 207 2.66 3.75 10.21
CA THR A 207 3.94 3.00 10.24
C THR A 207 4.55 2.88 8.84
N LEU A 208 3.74 2.58 7.82
CA LEU A 208 4.20 2.55 6.42
C LEU A 208 4.65 3.93 5.92
N LEU A 209 4.10 5.00 6.48
CA LEU A 209 4.51 6.39 6.22
C LEU A 209 5.67 6.85 7.11
N ASN A 210 6.26 5.95 7.91
CA ASN A 210 7.38 6.23 8.81
C ASN A 210 7.07 7.30 9.88
N VAL A 211 5.87 7.24 10.46
CA VAL A 211 5.33 8.15 11.47
C VAL A 211 5.23 7.45 12.81
N ASP A 212 5.60 8.13 13.90
CA ASP A 212 5.40 7.63 15.26
C ASP A 212 3.95 7.85 15.69
N SER A 213 3.25 6.77 15.99
CA SER A 213 1.82 6.85 16.37
C SER A 213 1.50 6.08 17.64
N THR A 214 0.64 6.67 18.45
CA THR A 214 0.16 6.09 19.71
C THR A 214 -1.35 5.92 19.66
N ILE A 215 -1.84 4.70 19.91
CA ILE A 215 -3.26 4.45 20.10
C ILE A 215 -3.59 4.63 21.59
N PHE A 216 -4.45 5.59 21.89
CA PHE A 216 -4.96 5.85 23.24
C PHE A 216 -5.97 4.78 23.65
N ASN A 217 -6.25 4.66 24.95
CA ASN A 217 -7.37 3.85 25.41
C ASN A 217 -8.69 4.36 24.81
N VAL A 218 -9.65 3.44 24.63
CA VAL A 218 -10.98 3.81 24.13
C VAL A 218 -11.62 4.80 25.12
N VAL A 219 -12.00 5.96 24.62
CA VAL A 219 -12.69 7.00 25.39
C VAL A 219 -14.19 6.79 25.24
N VAL A 220 -14.89 6.72 26.36
CA VAL A 220 -16.36 6.64 26.39
C VAL A 220 -16.97 7.93 25.83
N ASP A 221 -18.21 7.84 25.30
CA ASP A 221 -18.93 8.97 24.71
C ASP A 221 -19.41 9.96 25.77
N GLU A 222 -18.45 10.59 26.46
CA GLU A 222 -18.66 11.63 27.46
C GLU A 222 -17.80 12.85 27.13
N PHE A 223 -18.44 14.03 27.08
CA PHE A 223 -17.84 15.28 26.61
C PHE A 223 -16.58 15.67 27.40
N GLU A 224 -16.67 15.72 28.72
CA GLU A 224 -15.57 16.19 29.60
C GLU A 224 -14.37 15.24 29.57
N LEU A 225 -14.60 13.93 29.55
CA LEU A 225 -13.53 12.94 29.44
C LEU A 225 -12.80 13.03 28.12
N LEU A 226 -13.54 13.14 27.01
CA LEU A 226 -12.96 13.29 25.69
C LEU A 226 -12.23 14.63 25.53
N GLU A 227 -12.77 15.72 26.04
CA GLU A 227 -12.12 17.02 26.05
C GLU A 227 -10.77 16.98 26.79
N ASN A 228 -10.74 16.40 27.98
CA ASN A 228 -9.51 16.27 28.76
C ASN A 228 -8.42 15.47 28.03
N VAL A 229 -8.79 14.34 27.38
CA VAL A 229 -7.86 13.53 26.60
C VAL A 229 -7.33 14.30 25.38
N ILE A 230 -8.22 15.02 24.66
CA ILE A 230 -7.81 15.85 23.50
C ILE A 230 -6.86 16.96 23.95
N MET A 231 -7.20 17.70 25.02
CA MET A 231 -6.38 18.81 25.50
C MET A 231 -5.01 18.38 26.03
N GLU A 232 -4.90 17.15 26.55
CA GLU A 232 -3.60 16.58 26.93
C GLU A 232 -2.81 16.12 25.68
N ALA A 233 -3.47 15.48 24.72
CA ALA A 233 -2.84 15.03 23.49
C ALA A 233 -2.29 16.20 22.64
N VAL A 234 -3.00 17.34 22.56
CA VAL A 234 -2.57 18.55 21.82
C VAL A 234 -1.20 19.07 22.30
N LYS A 235 -0.80 18.82 23.55
CA LYS A 235 0.50 19.27 24.07
C LYS A 235 1.69 18.44 23.60
N ASN A 236 1.44 17.18 23.16
CA ASN A 236 2.50 16.19 23.00
C ASN A 236 2.57 15.58 21.58
N TYR A 237 1.59 15.88 20.71
CA TYR A 237 1.46 15.29 19.38
C TYR A 237 1.29 16.38 18.32
N ASP A 238 1.75 16.07 17.10
CA ASP A 238 1.70 16.98 15.95
C ASP A 238 0.37 16.86 15.17
N LEU A 239 -0.37 15.76 15.36
CA LEU A 239 -1.64 15.49 14.71
C LEU A 239 -2.49 14.58 15.61
N LEU A 240 -3.79 14.87 15.73
CA LEU A 240 -4.75 13.99 16.40
C LEU A 240 -5.76 13.41 15.41
N LEU A 241 -5.91 12.08 15.44
CA LEU A 241 -6.95 11.33 14.74
C LEU A 241 -7.97 10.82 15.74
N ILE A 242 -9.19 11.32 15.71
CA ILE A 242 -10.21 11.02 16.71
C ILE A 242 -11.34 10.24 16.04
N GLY A 243 -11.72 9.10 16.61
CA GLY A 243 -12.94 8.41 16.20
C GLY A 243 -14.13 9.37 16.35
N ALA A 244 -14.75 9.75 15.24
CA ALA A 244 -15.91 10.61 15.27
C ALA A 244 -17.18 9.78 15.10
N GLY A 245 -18.16 9.99 15.97
CA GLY A 245 -19.49 9.41 15.82
C GLY A 245 -20.19 9.89 14.53
N SER A 246 -21.36 9.35 14.22
CA SER A 246 -22.11 9.75 13.04
C SER A 246 -22.53 11.23 13.14
N SER A 247 -22.25 12.01 12.11
CA SER A 247 -22.59 13.44 11.97
C SER A 247 -24.09 13.81 12.15
N ALA A 248 -24.97 12.83 12.21
CA ALA A 248 -26.42 12.99 12.46
C ALA A 248 -26.82 12.63 13.90
N GLY A 249 -25.87 12.24 14.75
CA GLY A 249 -26.11 11.94 16.16
C GLY A 249 -26.32 13.20 16.98
N THR A 250 -27.04 13.07 18.09
CA THR A 250 -27.22 14.16 19.09
C THR A 250 -25.96 14.45 19.88
N LYS A 251 -24.88 13.66 19.69
CA LYS A 251 -23.61 13.67 20.43
C LYS A 251 -22.42 13.83 19.48
N ASP A 252 -22.32 14.97 18.76
CA ASP A 252 -21.11 15.29 17.97
C ASP A 252 -20.09 16.00 18.87
N TYR A 253 -19.55 15.24 19.84
CA TYR A 253 -18.64 15.79 20.83
C TYR A 253 -17.35 16.30 20.23
N VAL A 254 -16.77 15.61 19.24
CA VAL A 254 -15.50 16.00 18.61
C VAL A 254 -15.61 17.40 18.01
N LYS A 255 -16.66 17.67 17.22
CA LYS A 255 -16.90 19.00 16.65
C LYS A 255 -17.02 20.05 17.73
N ASN A 256 -17.85 19.78 18.75
CA ASN A 256 -18.14 20.76 19.81
C ASN A 256 -16.90 21.08 20.68
N ILE A 257 -16.03 20.08 20.91
CA ILE A 257 -14.76 20.28 21.63
C ILE A 257 -13.81 21.14 20.80
N ILE A 258 -13.70 20.88 19.48
CA ILE A 258 -12.89 21.70 18.60
C ILE A 258 -13.42 23.14 18.54
N GLU A 259 -14.74 23.34 18.41
CA GLU A 259 -15.36 24.69 18.39
C GLU A 259 -15.16 25.47 19.70
N LYS A 260 -15.14 24.76 20.83
CA LYS A 260 -14.92 25.37 22.14
C LYS A 260 -13.47 25.83 22.35
N ASN A 261 -12.49 25.07 21.86
CA ASN A 261 -11.09 25.23 22.19
C ASN A 261 -10.22 25.67 21.00
N GLY A 262 -10.77 25.75 19.79
CA GLY A 262 -10.03 26.04 18.55
C GLY A 262 -10.94 26.39 17.39
N ILE A 263 -10.62 25.90 16.19
CA ILE A 263 -11.34 26.25 14.95
C ILE A 263 -11.73 24.98 14.20
N VAL A 264 -13.00 24.88 13.84
CA VAL A 264 -13.51 23.86 12.90
C VAL A 264 -13.50 24.45 11.48
N HIS A 265 -12.65 23.93 10.61
CA HIS A 265 -12.56 24.37 9.21
C HIS A 265 -13.53 23.59 8.30
N VAL A 266 -13.72 22.29 8.58
CA VAL A 266 -14.61 21.41 7.81
C VAL A 266 -15.44 20.57 8.77
N HIS A 267 -16.77 20.58 8.56
CA HIS A 267 -17.69 19.67 9.20
C HIS A 267 -18.47 18.89 8.14
N GLY A 268 -17.80 17.89 7.58
CA GLY A 268 -18.29 17.05 6.50
C GLY A 268 -17.71 17.41 5.13
N ILE A 269 -17.32 16.38 4.37
CA ILE A 269 -16.83 16.50 2.99
C ILE A 269 -17.88 15.94 2.03
N SER A 270 -18.03 16.55 0.86
CA SER A 270 -19.00 16.11 -0.18
C SER A 270 -18.53 14.83 -0.88
N ILE A 271 -18.22 13.77 -0.14
CA ILE A 271 -17.78 12.47 -0.61
C ILE A 271 -18.65 11.33 -0.10
N LYS A 272 -18.57 10.16 -0.74
CA LYS A 272 -19.24 8.93 -0.31
C LYS A 272 -18.37 7.70 -0.66
N PRO A 273 -17.99 6.86 0.33
CA PRO A 273 -18.14 7.05 1.78
C PRO A 273 -17.15 8.08 2.33
N GLY A 274 -17.29 8.44 3.63
CA GLY A 274 -16.40 9.38 4.31
C GLY A 274 -16.98 10.78 4.56
N LYS A 275 -18.25 11.01 4.22
CA LYS A 275 -18.92 12.31 4.39
C LYS A 275 -18.71 12.95 5.79
N PRO A 276 -18.81 12.23 6.95
CA PRO A 276 -18.75 12.86 8.27
C PRO A 276 -17.34 13.21 8.76
N THR A 277 -16.36 13.31 7.89
CA THR A 277 -15.00 13.73 8.25
C THR A 277 -14.99 15.17 8.75
N ILE A 278 -14.34 15.40 9.91
CA ILE A 278 -14.14 16.72 10.51
C ILE A 278 -12.68 17.12 10.35
N ILE A 279 -12.43 18.38 10.02
CA ILE A 279 -11.07 18.96 9.98
C ILE A 279 -11.08 20.23 10.81
N GLY A 280 -10.22 20.29 11.80
CA GLY A 280 -10.04 21.46 12.67
C GLY A 280 -8.66 21.56 13.24
N GLU A 281 -8.45 22.56 14.09
CA GLU A 281 -7.20 22.76 14.83
C GLU A 281 -7.47 23.28 16.23
N ILE A 282 -6.64 22.88 17.20
CA ILE A 282 -6.57 23.45 18.55
C ILE A 282 -5.10 23.77 18.80
N ASN A 283 -4.79 25.01 19.23
CA ASN A 283 -3.41 25.49 19.45
C ASN A 283 -2.48 25.26 18.25
N ASN A 284 -2.97 25.41 17.02
CA ASN A 284 -2.30 25.13 15.76
C ASN A 284 -1.96 23.62 15.52
N ILE A 285 -2.48 22.72 16.34
CA ILE A 285 -2.34 21.27 16.11
C ILE A 285 -3.55 20.78 15.32
N PRO A 286 -3.36 20.19 14.14
CA PRO A 286 -4.45 19.62 13.35
C PRO A 286 -5.17 18.49 14.07
N ILE A 287 -6.51 18.51 13.99
CA ILE A 287 -7.37 17.48 14.55
C ILE A 287 -8.32 16.99 13.47
N ILE A 288 -8.29 15.69 13.22
CA ILE A 288 -9.14 15.07 12.21
C ILE A 288 -10.12 14.11 12.89
N GLY A 289 -11.42 14.43 12.78
CA GLY A 289 -12.50 13.53 13.17
C GLY A 289 -12.69 12.47 12.08
N ILE A 290 -12.38 11.23 12.39
CA ILE A 290 -12.41 10.09 11.45
C ILE A 290 -13.74 9.34 11.58
N PRO A 291 -14.48 9.12 10.48
CA PRO A 291 -15.73 8.36 10.50
C PRO A 291 -15.54 6.91 10.98
N GLY A 292 -16.46 6.39 11.79
CA GLY A 292 -16.33 5.07 12.41
C GLY A 292 -16.46 3.86 11.47
N TYR A 293 -17.02 4.00 10.27
CA TYR A 293 -17.11 2.89 9.32
C TYR A 293 -15.79 2.65 8.58
N PRO A 294 -15.30 1.39 8.47
CA PRO A 294 -13.96 1.07 7.95
C PRO A 294 -13.64 1.66 6.58
N VAL A 295 -14.57 1.59 5.62
CA VAL A 295 -14.33 2.17 4.28
C VAL A 295 -14.30 3.69 4.32
N SER A 296 -15.10 4.31 5.19
CA SER A 296 -15.06 5.75 5.41
C SER A 296 -13.74 6.18 6.05
N THR A 297 -13.26 5.40 7.03
CA THR A 297 -11.94 5.61 7.65
C THR A 297 -10.83 5.56 6.60
N PHE A 298 -10.83 4.52 5.75
CA PHE A 298 -9.86 4.37 4.66
C PHE A 298 -9.85 5.59 3.72
N ILE A 299 -11.02 6.03 3.25
CA ILE A 299 -11.12 7.17 2.31
C ILE A 299 -10.72 8.49 3.00
N ALA A 300 -11.17 8.72 4.24
CA ALA A 300 -10.78 9.92 5.00
C ALA A 300 -9.26 9.94 5.28
N PHE A 301 -8.68 8.80 5.62
CA PHE A 301 -7.24 8.67 5.83
C PHE A 301 -6.46 8.98 4.55
N ASP A 302 -6.88 8.40 3.43
CA ASP A 302 -6.22 8.57 2.14
C ASP A 302 -6.31 10.00 1.59
N LEU A 303 -7.45 10.68 1.79
CA LEU A 303 -7.70 12.02 1.24
C LEU A 303 -7.28 13.18 2.17
N VAL A 304 -7.17 12.93 3.49
CA VAL A 304 -6.91 13.98 4.46
C VAL A 304 -5.62 13.70 5.24
N VAL A 305 -5.49 12.52 5.85
CA VAL A 305 -4.36 12.22 6.75
C VAL A 305 -3.06 12.05 5.97
N LYS A 306 -3.06 11.25 4.89
CA LYS A 306 -1.85 11.05 4.06
C LYS A 306 -1.28 12.37 3.51
N PRO A 307 -2.09 13.28 2.95
CA PRO A 307 -1.58 14.59 2.53
C PRO A 307 -0.99 15.43 3.68
N ILE A 308 -1.60 15.43 4.88
CA ILE A 308 -1.03 16.12 6.05
C ILE A 308 0.35 15.56 6.39
N ILE A 309 0.49 14.25 6.48
CA ILE A 309 1.78 13.60 6.77
C ILE A 309 2.85 13.92 5.73
N LYS A 310 2.48 13.94 4.43
CA LYS A 310 3.41 14.33 3.37
C LYS A 310 3.89 15.78 3.52
N LYS A 311 3.00 16.69 3.92
CA LYS A 311 3.35 18.09 4.21
C LYS A 311 4.29 18.18 5.40
N PHE A 312 4.09 17.40 6.46
CA PHE A 312 4.99 17.34 7.62
C PHE A 312 6.40 16.88 7.24
N PHE A 313 6.54 16.01 6.28
CA PHE A 313 7.83 15.57 5.75
C PHE A 313 8.36 16.43 4.59
N ASN A 314 7.61 17.42 4.12
CA ASN A 314 7.92 18.19 2.91
C ASN A 314 8.15 17.30 1.68
N ILE A 315 7.32 16.27 1.52
CA ILE A 315 7.37 15.36 0.38
C ILE A 315 6.29 15.73 -0.62
N ALA A 316 6.66 15.79 -1.90
CA ALA A 316 5.70 15.97 -2.98
C ALA A 316 4.73 14.78 -3.09
N GLU A 317 3.48 15.06 -3.47
CA GLU A 317 2.53 13.99 -3.78
C GLU A 317 2.95 13.26 -5.05
N VAL A 318 3.07 11.94 -4.94
CA VAL A 318 3.23 11.07 -6.11
C VAL A 318 1.85 10.76 -6.66
N PRO A 319 1.56 11.06 -7.92
CA PRO A 319 0.29 10.72 -8.53
C PRO A 319 0.02 9.21 -8.44
N LYS A 320 -1.21 8.85 -8.09
CA LYS A 320 -1.63 7.45 -8.10
C LYS A 320 -1.57 6.90 -9.52
N LYS A 321 -1.17 5.64 -9.67
CA LYS A 321 -1.25 4.97 -10.97
C LYS A 321 -2.72 4.84 -11.38
N VAL A 322 -3.02 5.28 -12.60
CA VAL A 322 -4.38 5.28 -13.18
C VAL A 322 -4.36 4.45 -14.44
N ILE A 323 -5.35 3.57 -14.60
CA ILE A 323 -5.59 2.87 -15.85
C ILE A 323 -7.05 3.00 -16.28
N LYS A 324 -7.29 2.95 -17.58
CA LYS A 324 -8.64 2.93 -18.13
C LYS A 324 -9.16 1.50 -18.19
N ALA A 325 -10.37 1.28 -17.68
CA ALA A 325 -11.02 -0.02 -17.69
C ALA A 325 -12.49 0.09 -18.07
N LYS A 326 -13.00 -0.95 -18.72
CA LYS A 326 -14.40 -1.05 -19.15
C LYS A 326 -15.27 -1.60 -18.03
N LEU A 327 -16.35 -0.91 -17.70
CA LEU A 327 -17.28 -1.33 -16.66
C LEU A 327 -18.11 -2.54 -17.09
N THR A 328 -18.20 -3.54 -16.22
CA THR A 328 -19.06 -4.74 -16.47
C THR A 328 -20.53 -4.47 -16.24
N LYS A 329 -20.90 -3.51 -15.41
CA LYS A 329 -22.30 -3.19 -15.07
C LYS A 329 -22.50 -1.70 -14.83
N LYS A 330 -23.74 -1.25 -15.02
CA LYS A 330 -24.15 0.12 -14.73
C LYS A 330 -23.91 0.48 -13.26
N VAL A 331 -23.43 1.70 -13.03
CA VAL A 331 -23.21 2.29 -11.72
C VAL A 331 -24.06 3.53 -11.59
N TYR A 332 -24.90 3.57 -10.57
CA TYR A 332 -25.65 4.78 -10.19
C TYR A 332 -24.90 5.55 -9.13
N SER A 333 -24.94 6.86 -9.18
CA SER A 333 -24.35 7.73 -8.17
C SER A 333 -25.28 8.86 -7.76
N SER A 334 -24.99 9.48 -6.62
CA SER A 334 -25.72 10.62 -6.09
C SER A 334 -25.11 11.91 -6.62
N LEU A 335 -25.93 12.82 -7.12
CA LEU A 335 -25.49 14.13 -7.62
C LEU A 335 -24.76 14.99 -6.58
N LYS A 336 -24.97 14.72 -5.29
CA LYS A 336 -24.51 15.59 -4.19
C LYS A 336 -23.06 15.33 -3.74
N ASN A 337 -22.49 14.18 -4.06
CA ASN A 337 -21.18 13.76 -3.55
C ASN A 337 -20.32 13.17 -4.65
N GLU A 338 -19.01 13.29 -4.52
CA GLU A 338 -18.10 12.42 -5.24
C GLU A 338 -18.14 11.03 -4.62
N GLU A 339 -18.31 10.00 -5.43
CA GLU A 339 -18.45 8.62 -4.93
C GLU A 339 -17.22 7.77 -5.27
N PHE A 340 -16.60 7.19 -4.22
CA PHE A 340 -15.42 6.34 -4.30
C PHE A 340 -15.86 4.87 -4.31
N ILE A 341 -15.82 4.25 -5.46
CA ILE A 341 -16.34 2.90 -5.70
C ILE A 341 -15.18 1.94 -5.85
N ARG A 342 -15.09 0.95 -4.96
CA ARG A 342 -14.12 -0.15 -5.04
C ARG A 342 -14.46 -1.03 -6.22
N VAL A 343 -13.46 -1.44 -6.97
CA VAL A 343 -13.61 -2.29 -8.13
C VAL A 343 -12.65 -3.47 -8.09
N LYS A 344 -13.11 -4.60 -8.60
CA LYS A 344 -12.29 -5.73 -9.01
C LYS A 344 -11.91 -5.55 -10.46
N MET A 345 -10.71 -6.01 -10.82
CA MET A 345 -10.19 -5.86 -12.17
C MET A 345 -9.66 -7.18 -12.73
N GLY A 346 -9.48 -7.20 -14.03
CA GLY A 346 -8.83 -8.26 -14.77
C GLY A 346 -8.73 -7.88 -16.24
N ILE A 347 -8.25 -8.78 -17.08
CA ILE A 347 -8.06 -8.55 -18.52
C ILE A 347 -8.87 -9.58 -19.29
N ILE A 348 -9.69 -9.14 -20.23
CA ILE A 348 -10.41 -9.99 -21.20
C ILE A 348 -10.15 -9.43 -22.60
N ASP A 349 -9.76 -10.28 -23.53
CA ASP A 349 -9.44 -9.88 -24.92
C ASP A 349 -8.47 -8.67 -24.99
N LYS A 350 -7.48 -8.62 -24.11
CA LYS A 350 -6.49 -7.53 -23.95
C LYS A 350 -7.05 -6.19 -23.44
N GLU A 351 -8.32 -6.12 -23.06
CA GLU A 351 -8.93 -4.95 -22.44
C GLU A 351 -9.01 -5.11 -20.91
N TYR A 352 -8.70 -4.03 -20.18
CA TYR A 352 -8.95 -3.99 -18.75
C TYR A 352 -10.45 -3.88 -18.47
N ILE A 353 -10.94 -4.78 -17.63
CA ILE A 353 -12.34 -4.82 -17.19
C ILE A 353 -12.42 -4.49 -15.71
N ALA A 354 -13.38 -3.66 -15.32
CA ALA A 354 -13.64 -3.28 -13.94
C ALA A 354 -15.05 -3.68 -13.51
N THR A 355 -15.14 -4.46 -12.43
CA THR A 355 -16.39 -4.88 -11.80
C THR A 355 -16.59 -4.18 -10.47
N PRO A 356 -17.58 -3.29 -10.33
CA PRO A 356 -17.88 -2.64 -9.06
C PRO A 356 -18.25 -3.63 -7.96
N LEU A 357 -17.64 -3.45 -6.77
CA LEU A 357 -17.93 -4.20 -5.55
C LEU A 357 -19.06 -3.56 -4.74
N ASP A 358 -19.43 -4.21 -3.63
CA ASP A 358 -20.41 -3.69 -2.70
C ASP A 358 -20.04 -2.34 -2.13
N ARG A 359 -21.02 -1.43 -2.05
CA ARG A 359 -20.79 0.01 -1.78
C ARG A 359 -20.96 0.39 -0.31
N GLY A 360 -21.31 -0.54 0.56
CA GLY A 360 -21.49 -0.27 2.00
C GLY A 360 -20.24 0.35 2.64
N ALA A 361 -20.43 1.33 3.49
CA ALA A 361 -19.35 1.97 4.23
C ALA A 361 -18.70 1.03 5.27
N GLY A 362 -19.48 0.06 5.79
CA GLY A 362 -19.03 -0.94 6.77
C GLY A 362 -18.48 -2.24 6.16
N VAL A 363 -18.41 -2.37 4.83
CA VAL A 363 -17.99 -3.61 4.16
C VAL A 363 -16.48 -3.62 3.98
N THR A 364 -15.72 -3.93 5.03
CA THR A 364 -14.24 -4.01 5.02
C THR A 364 -13.71 -4.94 3.95
N MET A 365 -14.37 -6.11 3.74
CA MET A 365 -13.96 -7.06 2.72
C MET A 365 -13.99 -6.49 1.29
N SER A 366 -14.76 -5.44 1.04
CA SER A 366 -14.71 -4.75 -0.25
C SER A 366 -13.41 -4.00 -0.50
N LEU A 367 -12.70 -3.55 0.56
CA LEU A 367 -11.35 -2.98 0.46
C LEU A 367 -10.31 -4.08 0.27
N VAL A 368 -10.40 -5.17 1.05
CA VAL A 368 -9.48 -6.31 0.95
C VAL A 368 -9.50 -6.90 -0.47
N LYS A 369 -10.69 -7.01 -1.06
CA LYS A 369 -10.90 -7.57 -2.40
C LYS A 369 -10.66 -6.56 -3.53
N ALA A 370 -10.61 -5.25 -3.26
CA ALA A 370 -10.47 -4.24 -4.29
C ALA A 370 -9.08 -4.26 -4.95
N ASP A 371 -9.07 -4.13 -6.27
CA ASP A 371 -7.85 -3.94 -7.05
C ASP A 371 -7.64 -2.45 -7.40
N GLY A 372 -8.71 -1.65 -7.32
CA GLY A 372 -8.68 -0.20 -7.54
C GLY A 372 -9.94 0.52 -7.07
N ILE A 373 -9.92 1.82 -7.22
CA ILE A 373 -11.04 2.72 -6.91
C ILE A 373 -11.40 3.50 -8.16
N MET A 374 -12.69 3.46 -8.52
CA MET A 374 -13.30 4.36 -9.49
C MET A 374 -13.93 5.54 -8.76
N ILE A 375 -13.71 6.74 -9.28
CA ILE A 375 -14.33 7.94 -8.75
C ILE A 375 -15.45 8.39 -9.69
N VAL A 376 -16.67 8.49 -9.15
CA VAL A 376 -17.78 9.14 -9.87
C VAL A 376 -17.86 10.58 -9.39
N PRO A 377 -17.67 11.57 -10.28
CA PRO A 377 -17.64 12.96 -9.87
C PRO A 377 -19.01 13.44 -9.38
N LYS A 378 -18.98 14.48 -8.54
CA LYS A 378 -20.19 15.23 -8.14
C LYS A 378 -20.93 15.70 -9.40
N ASN A 379 -22.25 15.78 -9.32
CA ASN A 379 -23.15 16.14 -10.44
C ASN A 379 -23.22 15.08 -11.56
N SER A 380 -22.74 13.86 -11.34
CA SER A 380 -22.91 12.72 -12.24
C SER A 380 -23.88 11.69 -11.66
N GLU A 381 -24.80 11.20 -12.49
CA GLU A 381 -25.70 10.09 -12.08
C GLU A 381 -25.00 8.72 -12.14
N GLY A 382 -23.73 8.67 -12.53
CA GLY A 382 -22.93 7.46 -12.63
C GLY A 382 -22.53 7.14 -14.06
N TYR A 383 -22.27 5.85 -14.33
CA TYR A 383 -21.79 5.35 -15.62
C TYR A 383 -22.60 4.16 -16.09
N LEU A 384 -22.81 4.06 -17.39
CA LEU A 384 -23.42 2.90 -18.02
C LEU A 384 -22.47 1.70 -18.04
N ALA A 385 -22.99 0.49 -18.19
CA ALA A 385 -22.18 -0.66 -18.51
C ALA A 385 -21.41 -0.42 -19.82
N ASN A 386 -20.23 -1.01 -19.94
CA ASN A 386 -19.29 -0.85 -21.05
C ASN A 386 -18.68 0.55 -21.22
N THR A 387 -18.95 1.49 -20.32
CA THR A 387 -18.23 2.78 -20.30
C THR A 387 -16.77 2.57 -19.88
N LEU A 388 -15.86 3.23 -20.59
CA LEU A 388 -14.44 3.30 -20.24
C LEU A 388 -14.25 4.36 -19.15
N VAL A 389 -13.71 3.96 -18.01
CA VAL A 389 -13.53 4.81 -16.83
C VAL A 389 -12.11 4.73 -16.29
N ASP A 390 -11.68 5.77 -15.57
CA ASP A 390 -10.38 5.82 -14.90
C ASP A 390 -10.46 5.08 -13.57
N ILE A 391 -9.49 4.17 -13.35
CA ILE A 391 -9.35 3.41 -12.11
C ILE A 391 -8.02 3.74 -11.45
N TYR A 392 -8.09 4.23 -10.22
CA TYR A 392 -6.94 4.47 -9.35
C TYR A 392 -6.52 3.15 -8.69
N LEU A 393 -5.36 2.65 -9.03
CA LEU A 393 -4.91 1.32 -8.61
C LEU A 393 -4.61 1.28 -7.11
N LEU A 394 -5.05 0.21 -6.45
CA LEU A 394 -4.67 -0.18 -5.09
C LEU A 394 -3.64 -1.32 -5.08
N LYS A 395 -3.60 -2.12 -6.15
CA LYS A 395 -2.67 -3.23 -6.33
C LYS A 395 -1.74 -3.00 -7.53
N ASP A 396 -0.68 -3.78 -7.59
CA ASP A 396 0.22 -3.77 -8.74
C ASP A 396 -0.50 -4.30 -10.00
N ILE A 397 -0.16 -3.73 -11.14
CA ILE A 397 -0.76 -4.10 -12.41
C ILE A 397 -0.47 -5.55 -12.80
N ASN A 398 0.69 -6.09 -12.40
CA ASN A 398 1.05 -7.48 -12.65
C ASN A 398 0.15 -8.49 -11.90
N GLU A 399 -0.33 -8.14 -10.70
CA GLU A 399 -1.31 -8.94 -9.97
C GLU A 399 -2.65 -8.95 -10.70
N ILE A 400 -3.08 -7.78 -11.20
CA ILE A 400 -4.33 -7.64 -11.97
C ILE A 400 -4.28 -8.46 -13.25
N GLN A 401 -3.15 -8.48 -13.94
CA GLN A 401 -2.94 -9.25 -15.18
C GLN A 401 -3.05 -10.77 -14.97
N LYS A 402 -2.78 -11.25 -13.77
CA LYS A 402 -2.88 -12.67 -13.38
C LYS A 402 -4.23 -13.02 -12.74
N SER A 403 -5.22 -12.13 -12.81
CA SER A 403 -6.54 -12.35 -12.23
C SER A 403 -7.53 -12.91 -13.25
N LEU A 404 -8.16 -14.05 -12.93
CA LEU A 404 -9.34 -14.55 -13.64
C LEU A 404 -10.60 -13.88 -13.08
N ILE A 405 -11.46 -13.38 -13.93
CA ILE A 405 -12.72 -12.75 -13.55
C ILE A 405 -13.82 -13.80 -13.50
N SER A 406 -14.46 -13.94 -12.35
CA SER A 406 -15.63 -14.79 -12.12
C SER A 406 -16.83 -13.93 -11.75
N ILE A 407 -17.91 -14.02 -12.52
CA ILE A 407 -19.16 -13.29 -12.26
C ILE A 407 -20.32 -14.26 -12.29
N GLY A 408 -21.10 -14.36 -11.22
CA GLY A 408 -22.24 -15.31 -11.19
C GLY A 408 -22.76 -15.57 -9.80
N SER A 409 -23.14 -16.83 -9.55
CA SER A 409 -23.61 -17.27 -8.25
C SER A 409 -22.48 -17.38 -7.22
N HIS A 410 -22.81 -17.13 -5.96
CA HIS A 410 -21.88 -17.34 -4.86
C HIS A 410 -21.77 -18.82 -4.49
N ASP A 411 -20.55 -19.28 -4.31
CA ASP A 411 -20.23 -20.55 -3.68
C ASP A 411 -18.90 -20.44 -2.91
N ILE A 412 -18.84 -21.08 -1.74
CA ILE A 412 -17.62 -21.09 -0.90
C ILE A 412 -16.46 -21.82 -1.59
N LEU A 413 -16.75 -22.70 -2.56
CA LEU A 413 -15.74 -23.34 -3.39
C LEU A 413 -14.89 -22.33 -4.15
N LEU A 414 -15.46 -21.19 -4.56
CA LEU A 414 -14.71 -20.14 -5.29
C LEU A 414 -13.57 -19.56 -4.45
N ASP A 415 -13.76 -19.41 -3.13
CA ASP A 415 -12.71 -18.96 -2.23
C ASP A 415 -11.58 -20.02 -2.12
N LYS A 416 -11.94 -21.34 -2.17
CA LYS A 416 -10.97 -22.44 -2.21
C LYS A 416 -10.22 -22.52 -3.54
N VAL A 417 -10.88 -22.21 -4.63
CA VAL A 417 -10.24 -22.12 -5.96
C VAL A 417 -9.24 -20.98 -5.98
N ASP A 418 -9.59 -19.80 -5.45
CA ASP A 418 -8.67 -18.66 -5.33
C ASP A 418 -7.44 -19.02 -4.49
N ASP A 419 -7.64 -19.65 -3.32
CA ASP A 419 -6.58 -20.15 -2.45
C ASP A 419 -5.60 -21.09 -3.19
N LEU A 420 -6.13 -22.06 -3.94
CA LEU A 420 -5.31 -22.99 -4.73
C LEU A 420 -4.60 -22.31 -5.91
N MET A 421 -5.24 -21.35 -6.57
CA MET A 421 -4.64 -20.59 -7.68
C MET A 421 -3.46 -19.73 -7.21
N SER A 422 -3.49 -19.26 -5.97
CA SER A 422 -2.42 -18.44 -5.38
C SER A 422 -1.06 -19.14 -5.35
N ASN A 423 -1.03 -20.48 -5.31
CA ASN A 423 0.21 -21.27 -5.39
C ASN A 423 1.01 -21.03 -6.69
N ASN A 424 0.34 -20.57 -7.75
CA ASN A 424 0.95 -20.24 -9.03
C ASN A 424 0.90 -18.72 -9.31
N ASN A 425 0.70 -17.90 -8.29
CA ASN A 425 0.53 -16.44 -8.40
C ASN A 425 -0.62 -16.01 -9.32
N TYR A 426 -1.69 -16.81 -9.42
CA TYR A 426 -2.95 -16.43 -10.05
C TYR A 426 -4.02 -16.18 -8.99
N HIS A 427 -5.00 -15.35 -9.32
CA HIS A 427 -6.10 -14.98 -8.42
C HIS A 427 -7.45 -15.13 -9.12
N LEU A 428 -8.49 -15.45 -8.33
CA LEU A 428 -9.86 -15.46 -8.80
C LEU A 428 -10.57 -14.17 -8.35
N SER A 429 -10.78 -13.26 -9.27
CA SER A 429 -11.56 -12.04 -9.04
C SER A 429 -13.06 -12.37 -9.10
N SER A 430 -13.66 -12.71 -7.96
CA SER A 430 -15.06 -13.17 -7.91
C SER A 430 -16.05 -12.07 -7.55
N SER A 431 -17.16 -11.98 -8.32
CA SER A 431 -18.30 -11.08 -8.07
C SER A 431 -19.62 -11.84 -8.11
N HIS A 432 -20.46 -11.65 -7.10
CA HIS A 432 -21.66 -12.44 -6.88
C HIS A 432 -22.93 -11.63 -7.25
N ILE A 433 -23.49 -11.88 -8.43
CA ILE A 433 -24.68 -11.20 -8.95
C ILE A 433 -25.79 -12.18 -9.37
N GLY A 434 -25.65 -13.45 -8.98
CA GLY A 434 -26.58 -14.55 -9.33
C GLY A 434 -26.29 -15.17 -10.70
N SER A 435 -26.88 -16.35 -10.93
CA SER A 435 -26.65 -17.15 -12.14
C SER A 435 -26.95 -16.40 -13.43
N PHE A 436 -28.10 -15.72 -13.49
CA PHE A 436 -28.50 -14.99 -14.70
C PHE A 436 -27.57 -13.82 -15.02
N GLY A 437 -27.14 -13.12 -13.97
CA GLY A 437 -26.12 -12.07 -14.11
C GLY A 437 -24.80 -12.62 -14.65
N GLY A 438 -24.40 -13.82 -14.24
CA GLY A 438 -23.23 -14.53 -14.76
C GLY A 438 -23.36 -14.88 -16.24
N ILE A 439 -24.50 -15.44 -16.65
CA ILE A 439 -24.78 -15.74 -18.06
C ILE A 439 -24.67 -14.48 -18.92
N MET A 440 -25.26 -13.37 -18.47
CA MET A 440 -25.19 -12.11 -19.20
C MET A 440 -23.76 -11.52 -19.21
N ALA A 441 -22.98 -11.75 -18.17
CA ALA A 441 -21.58 -11.34 -18.12
C ALA A 441 -20.72 -12.12 -19.14
N ILE A 442 -20.89 -13.44 -19.26
CA ILE A 442 -20.25 -14.24 -20.33
C ILE A 442 -20.66 -13.72 -21.69
N LYS A 443 -21.97 -13.52 -21.94
CA LYS A 443 -22.50 -13.02 -23.21
C LYS A 443 -21.87 -11.68 -23.62
N SER A 444 -21.65 -10.80 -22.67
CA SER A 444 -21.07 -9.47 -22.91
C SER A 444 -19.53 -9.45 -22.83
N LYS A 445 -18.87 -10.62 -22.72
CA LYS A 445 -17.43 -10.74 -22.53
C LYS A 445 -16.92 -9.95 -21.29
N GLY A 446 -17.72 -9.95 -20.23
CA GLY A 446 -17.41 -9.28 -18.96
C GLY A 446 -16.73 -10.17 -17.91
N CYS A 447 -16.59 -11.48 -18.16
CA CYS A 447 -15.91 -12.44 -17.27
C CYS A 447 -15.34 -13.63 -18.05
N HIS A 448 -14.38 -14.34 -17.43
CA HIS A 448 -13.81 -15.57 -17.96
C HIS A 448 -14.67 -16.79 -17.63
N ILE A 449 -15.24 -16.83 -16.41
CA ILE A 449 -16.07 -17.90 -15.91
C ILE A 449 -17.31 -17.34 -15.21
N ALA A 450 -18.41 -18.11 -15.28
CA ALA A 450 -19.65 -17.78 -14.59
C ALA A 450 -20.17 -18.99 -13.81
N PRO A 451 -20.15 -18.95 -12.47
CA PRO A 451 -20.85 -19.95 -11.67
C PRO A 451 -22.37 -19.82 -11.84
N VAL A 452 -23.01 -20.89 -12.27
CA VAL A 452 -24.45 -20.91 -12.56
C VAL A 452 -25.14 -22.12 -11.93
N HIS A 453 -26.40 -21.95 -11.52
CA HIS A 453 -27.28 -23.01 -11.04
C HIS A 453 -28.73 -22.61 -11.34
N VAL A 454 -29.15 -22.80 -12.54
CA VAL A 454 -30.51 -22.49 -12.99
C VAL A 454 -31.22 -23.82 -13.28
N LEU A 455 -32.37 -24.03 -12.64
CA LEU A 455 -33.23 -25.15 -12.89
C LEU A 455 -34.05 -24.86 -14.16
N ASP A 456 -33.98 -25.75 -15.12
CA ASP A 456 -34.78 -25.72 -16.36
C ASP A 456 -36.15 -26.37 -16.16
N ASP A 457 -37.09 -26.08 -17.04
CA ASP A 457 -38.49 -26.58 -16.94
C ASP A 457 -38.61 -28.11 -17.02
N ASP A 458 -37.65 -28.78 -17.64
CA ASP A 458 -37.55 -30.24 -17.74
C ASP A 458 -36.91 -30.91 -16.53
N GLY A 459 -36.53 -30.13 -15.50
CA GLY A 459 -35.85 -30.61 -14.30
C GLY A 459 -34.32 -30.76 -14.46
N SER A 460 -33.75 -30.47 -15.62
CA SER A 460 -32.32 -30.40 -15.84
C SER A 460 -31.75 -29.06 -15.30
N TYR A 461 -30.40 -28.93 -15.26
CA TYR A 461 -29.76 -27.71 -14.81
C TYR A 461 -28.91 -27.09 -15.90
N ASN A 462 -29.10 -25.78 -16.10
CA ASN A 462 -28.26 -24.86 -16.86
C ASN A 462 -28.31 -25.00 -18.39
N VAL A 463 -28.49 -26.20 -18.98
CA VAL A 463 -28.27 -26.45 -20.42
C VAL A 463 -29.21 -25.62 -21.28
N ASN A 464 -30.54 -25.76 -21.09
CA ASN A 464 -31.53 -25.08 -21.93
C ASN A 464 -31.44 -23.56 -21.83
N ILE A 465 -31.13 -23.03 -20.63
CA ILE A 465 -30.97 -21.57 -20.44
C ILE A 465 -29.70 -21.05 -21.08
N LEU A 466 -28.60 -21.81 -21.03
CA LEU A 466 -27.35 -21.43 -21.68
C LEU A 466 -27.51 -21.44 -23.20
N ASP A 467 -28.12 -22.47 -23.79
CA ASP A 467 -28.40 -22.54 -25.24
C ASP A 467 -29.27 -21.38 -25.71
N LYS A 468 -30.23 -20.95 -24.89
CA LYS A 468 -31.12 -19.84 -25.19
C LYS A 468 -30.43 -18.49 -25.23
N TYR A 469 -29.42 -18.26 -24.35
CA TYR A 469 -28.80 -16.95 -24.18
C TYR A 469 -27.39 -16.83 -24.76
N LEU A 470 -26.67 -17.95 -24.90
CA LEU A 470 -25.32 -18.00 -25.44
C LEU A 470 -25.38 -18.66 -26.82
N ASN A 471 -25.31 -17.84 -27.87
CA ASN A 471 -25.31 -18.31 -29.26
C ASN A 471 -23.94 -18.86 -29.71
N GLU A 472 -22.96 -18.86 -28.83
CA GLU A 472 -21.58 -19.28 -29.09
C GLU A 472 -21.28 -20.59 -28.35
N THR A 473 -20.24 -21.29 -28.77
CA THR A 473 -19.74 -22.49 -28.09
C THR A 473 -19.28 -22.13 -26.68
N TYR A 474 -19.85 -22.78 -25.68
CA TYR A 474 -19.45 -22.66 -24.29
C TYR A 474 -19.03 -24.04 -23.73
N CYS A 475 -18.24 -24.02 -22.66
CA CYS A 475 -17.88 -25.24 -21.92
C CYS A 475 -18.56 -25.20 -20.54
N LEU A 476 -19.43 -26.19 -20.26
CA LEU A 476 -20.04 -26.33 -18.94
C LEU A 476 -19.25 -27.33 -18.10
N VAL A 477 -18.62 -26.81 -17.03
CA VAL A 477 -17.83 -27.60 -16.10
C VAL A 477 -18.65 -27.90 -14.85
N ARG A 478 -18.73 -29.18 -14.44
CA ARG A 478 -19.39 -29.57 -13.19
C ARG A 478 -18.61 -29.01 -12.00
N GLY A 479 -19.25 -28.13 -11.23
CA GLY A 479 -18.67 -27.53 -10.03
C GLY A 479 -18.93 -28.35 -8.78
N VAL A 480 -20.11 -28.16 -8.16
CA VAL A 480 -20.50 -28.79 -6.88
C VAL A 480 -21.84 -29.42 -6.93
N SER A 481 -22.04 -30.43 -6.11
CA SER A 481 -23.38 -30.95 -5.75
C SER A 481 -23.68 -30.47 -4.33
N ARG A 482 -24.92 -30.02 -4.09
CA ARG A 482 -25.35 -29.51 -2.80
C ARG A 482 -26.48 -30.37 -2.24
N LEU A 483 -26.38 -30.69 -0.95
CA LEU A 483 -27.50 -31.22 -0.19
C LEU A 483 -28.23 -30.03 0.45
N GLN A 484 -29.49 -29.81 0.05
CA GLN A 484 -30.31 -28.75 0.63
C GLN A 484 -31.26 -29.34 1.68
N GLY A 485 -31.49 -28.58 2.74
CA GLY A 485 -32.37 -28.96 3.82
C GLY A 485 -33.17 -27.77 4.36
N LEU A 486 -34.15 -28.07 5.19
CA LEU A 486 -34.95 -27.08 5.89
C LEU A 486 -34.21 -26.64 7.18
N MET A 487 -33.99 -25.35 7.36
CA MET A 487 -33.50 -24.79 8.61
C MET A 487 -34.70 -24.66 9.58
N VAL A 488 -34.60 -25.30 10.71
CA VAL A 488 -35.63 -25.25 11.76
C VAL A 488 -35.04 -24.78 13.08
N LYS A 489 -35.88 -24.32 14.02
CA LYS A 489 -35.46 -23.97 15.37
C LYS A 489 -34.73 -25.15 16.02
N GLN A 490 -33.70 -24.86 16.83
CA GLN A 490 -32.91 -25.88 17.54
C GLN A 490 -33.83 -26.86 18.30
N GLY A 491 -33.56 -28.15 18.15
CA GLY A 491 -34.39 -29.22 18.71
C GLY A 491 -35.65 -29.56 17.89
N ASN A 492 -35.88 -28.86 16.75
CA ASN A 492 -37.02 -29.07 15.85
C ASN A 492 -38.37 -29.21 16.59
N PRO A 493 -38.80 -28.24 17.39
CA PRO A 493 -39.99 -28.35 18.25
C PRO A 493 -41.29 -28.60 17.50
N LYS A 494 -41.34 -28.17 16.22
CA LYS A 494 -42.51 -28.42 15.35
C LYS A 494 -42.42 -29.72 14.57
N LYS A 495 -41.38 -30.54 14.80
CA LYS A 495 -41.18 -31.87 14.20
C LYS A 495 -41.30 -31.88 12.66
N ILE A 496 -40.68 -30.87 12.01
CA ILE A 496 -40.65 -30.75 10.55
C ILE A 496 -39.64 -31.76 10.02
N LYS A 497 -40.07 -32.70 9.17
CA LYS A 497 -39.23 -33.79 8.63
C LYS A 497 -39.19 -33.78 7.09
N SER A 498 -40.12 -33.11 6.45
CA SER A 498 -40.26 -33.11 4.99
C SER A 498 -40.87 -31.81 4.49
N LEU A 499 -40.77 -31.56 3.17
CA LEU A 499 -41.44 -30.42 2.53
C LEU A 499 -42.97 -30.46 2.70
N LYS A 500 -43.58 -31.65 2.88
CA LYS A 500 -45.02 -31.77 3.13
C LYS A 500 -45.46 -31.13 4.44
N ASP A 501 -44.57 -31.08 5.43
CA ASP A 501 -44.85 -30.43 6.73
C ASP A 501 -45.03 -28.93 6.60
N LEU A 502 -44.52 -28.31 5.51
CA LEU A 502 -44.66 -26.88 5.23
C LEU A 502 -46.09 -26.48 4.88
N LEU A 503 -46.97 -27.45 4.57
CA LEU A 503 -48.38 -27.20 4.30
C LEU A 503 -49.23 -27.05 5.57
N ARG A 504 -48.64 -27.22 6.75
CA ARG A 504 -49.34 -27.10 8.03
C ARG A 504 -49.57 -25.64 8.39
N ASP A 505 -50.73 -25.32 8.91
CA ASP A 505 -51.15 -23.95 9.27
C ASP A 505 -50.27 -23.33 10.38
N ASP A 506 -49.63 -24.16 11.22
CA ASP A 506 -48.77 -23.70 12.28
C ASP A 506 -47.33 -23.38 11.82
N ILE A 507 -47.00 -23.54 10.55
CA ILE A 507 -45.66 -23.33 9.98
C ILE A 507 -45.63 -22.09 9.11
N THR A 508 -44.71 -21.19 9.41
CA THR A 508 -44.32 -20.09 8.52
C THR A 508 -43.02 -20.46 7.84
N PHE A 509 -43.05 -20.56 6.51
CA PHE A 509 -41.88 -20.84 5.69
C PHE A 509 -41.37 -19.54 5.02
N VAL A 510 -40.09 -19.30 5.14
CA VAL A 510 -39.42 -18.19 4.43
C VAL A 510 -38.51 -18.80 3.37
N ASN A 511 -38.77 -18.47 2.12
CA ASN A 511 -37.94 -18.84 0.99
C ASN A 511 -37.11 -17.62 0.55
N ARG A 512 -35.93 -17.87 0.01
CA ARG A 512 -35.06 -16.84 -0.53
C ARG A 512 -35.29 -16.66 -2.03
#